data_53d083c1f9b13f1cac48b0f55ed60c26
#
_entry.id   53d083c1f9b13f1cac48b0f55ed60c26
#
_cell.length_a   1.000
_cell.length_b   1.000
_cell.length_c   1.000
_cell.angle_alpha   90.00
_cell.angle_beta   90.00
_cell.angle_gamma   90.00
#
_symmetry.space_group_name_H-M   'P 1'
#
loop_
_entity.id
_entity.type
_entity.pdbx_description
1 polymer ?
#
loop_
_entity_poly.entity_id
_entity_poly.type
_entity_poly.pdbx_seq_one_letter_code
_entity_poly.pdbx_strand_id
1 'polypeptide(L)'
;TLMSLWAIARSPLIFGGDMTKLDDFTKEMLTNPEMLKVNQQSTNNRQVSRDKNLVVWTADVPKSKDKYVALFNAQSKGDDINFNNANYASPVIAGNGSSQKIEISVKEGKRLVLFVKDGGDGNGWDNVAWLEPTLHGPKGDLKLTDLKWKMATSGWGETLINRTCDNKPLIINDQAVSGIGTHSESVIMYELPEGYDSFTTTGMVTQDRGTVVFGVLV
;
A
#
# COMPACT_ATOMS: atom_id res chain seq x y z
N THR A 1 5.29 -16.05 4.16
CA THR A 1 5.18 -15.37 5.49
C THR A 1 4.03 -15.93 6.32
N LEU A 2 2.79 -15.99 5.81
CA LEU A 2 1.63 -16.42 6.59
C LEU A 2 1.75 -17.88 7.06
N MET A 3 2.13 -18.80 6.17
CA MET A 3 2.34 -20.21 6.53
C MET A 3 3.44 -20.39 7.58
N SER A 4 4.53 -19.61 7.48
CA SER A 4 5.62 -19.65 8.48
C SER A 4 5.13 -19.20 9.87
N LEU A 5 4.27 -18.18 9.91
CA LEU A 5 3.69 -17.71 11.17
C LEU A 5 2.74 -18.78 11.76
N TRP A 6 1.87 -19.35 10.95
CA TRP A 6 1.00 -20.44 11.41
C TRP A 6 1.79 -21.64 11.91
N ALA A 7 2.89 -22.00 11.22
CA ALA A 7 3.73 -23.09 11.65
C ALA A 7 4.38 -22.82 13.01
N ILE A 8 5.05 -21.68 13.18
CA ILE A 8 5.76 -21.39 14.44
C ILE A 8 4.82 -21.08 15.60
N ALA A 9 3.63 -20.53 15.32
CA ALA A 9 2.59 -20.29 16.32
C ALA A 9 1.76 -21.55 16.66
N ARG A 10 1.98 -22.66 15.96
CA ARG A 10 1.18 -23.91 16.05
C ARG A 10 -0.31 -23.69 15.85
N SER A 11 -0.66 -22.77 14.95
CA SER A 11 -2.06 -22.58 14.58
C SER A 11 -2.62 -23.82 13.90
N PRO A 12 -3.90 -24.18 14.11
CA PRO A 12 -4.54 -25.22 13.32
C PRO A 12 -4.43 -24.91 11.81
N LEU A 13 -3.96 -25.89 11.04
CA LEU A 13 -3.86 -25.76 9.59
C LEU A 13 -5.13 -26.33 8.95
N ILE A 14 -6.12 -25.47 8.73
CA ILE A 14 -7.39 -25.81 8.08
C ILE A 14 -7.44 -25.06 6.75
N PHE A 15 -7.46 -25.81 5.66
CA PHE A 15 -7.57 -25.25 4.31
C PHE A 15 -9.05 -25.13 3.93
N GLY A 16 -9.53 -23.91 3.69
CA GLY A 16 -10.93 -23.63 3.34
C GLY A 16 -11.18 -23.40 1.84
N GLY A 17 -10.16 -23.60 0.99
CA GLY A 17 -10.26 -23.40 -0.46
C GLY A 17 -10.62 -24.67 -1.23
N ASP A 18 -10.83 -24.50 -2.55
CA ASP A 18 -11.04 -25.62 -3.47
C ASP A 18 -9.71 -26.34 -3.76
N MET A 19 -9.53 -27.51 -3.16
CA MET A 19 -8.30 -28.30 -3.30
C MET A 19 -8.04 -28.79 -4.73
N THR A 20 -9.05 -28.80 -5.60
CA THR A 20 -8.89 -29.21 -7.01
C THR A 20 -8.26 -28.11 -7.89
N LYS A 21 -8.20 -26.88 -7.38
CA LYS A 21 -7.68 -25.71 -8.09
C LYS A 21 -6.40 -25.14 -7.49
N LEU A 22 -5.71 -25.90 -6.66
CA LEU A 22 -4.42 -25.49 -6.10
C LEU A 22 -3.36 -25.41 -7.20
N ASP A 23 -2.64 -24.28 -7.26
CA ASP A 23 -1.40 -24.18 -8.02
C ASP A 23 -0.27 -24.97 -7.33
N ASP A 24 0.78 -25.28 -8.09
CA ASP A 24 1.90 -26.09 -7.61
C ASP A 24 2.62 -25.45 -6.44
N PHE A 25 2.78 -24.12 -6.43
CA PHE A 25 3.41 -23.40 -5.33
C PHE A 25 2.60 -23.50 -4.03
N THR A 26 1.29 -23.31 -4.11
CA THR A 26 0.40 -23.44 -2.94
C THR A 26 0.41 -24.88 -2.43
N LYS A 27 0.37 -25.87 -3.33
CA LYS A 27 0.45 -27.28 -2.97
C LYS A 27 1.77 -27.62 -2.28
N GLU A 28 2.90 -27.22 -2.86
CA GLU A 28 4.22 -27.42 -2.27
C GLU A 28 4.33 -26.76 -0.87
N MET A 29 3.84 -25.56 -0.73
CA MET A 29 3.86 -24.83 0.54
C MET A 29 3.01 -25.52 1.62
N LEU A 30 1.81 -26.00 1.29
CA LEU A 30 0.90 -26.68 2.21
C LEU A 30 1.36 -28.08 2.61
N THR A 31 2.12 -28.75 1.74
CA THR A 31 2.63 -30.10 1.96
C THR A 31 4.10 -30.13 2.38
N ASN A 32 4.72 -28.97 2.60
CA ASN A 32 6.14 -28.88 2.96
C ASN A 32 6.40 -29.59 4.32
N PRO A 33 7.21 -30.67 4.31
CA PRO A 33 7.39 -31.49 5.50
C PRO A 33 8.07 -30.76 6.65
N GLU A 34 8.98 -29.82 6.36
CA GLU A 34 9.68 -29.06 7.39
C GLU A 34 8.74 -28.06 8.07
N MET A 35 7.87 -27.39 7.30
CA MET A 35 6.85 -26.50 7.85
C MET A 35 5.83 -27.25 8.70
N LEU A 36 5.38 -28.40 8.23
CA LEU A 36 4.46 -29.27 8.99
C LEU A 36 5.10 -29.82 10.26
N LYS A 37 6.38 -30.15 10.22
CA LYS A 37 7.15 -30.60 11.40
C LYS A 37 7.21 -29.51 12.48
N VAL A 38 7.50 -28.25 12.08
CA VAL A 38 7.46 -27.12 13.02
C VAL A 38 6.08 -26.99 13.64
N ASN A 39 5.02 -26.99 12.82
CA ASN A 39 3.65 -26.85 13.33
C ASN A 39 3.22 -27.97 14.27
N GLN A 40 3.50 -29.23 13.91
CA GLN A 40 2.93 -30.40 14.58
C GLN A 40 3.78 -30.87 15.77
N GLN A 41 5.10 -30.70 15.74
CA GLN A 41 6.02 -31.33 16.69
C GLN A 41 6.76 -30.35 17.60
N SER A 42 6.92 -29.08 17.25
CA SER A 42 7.64 -28.13 18.09
C SER A 42 6.94 -27.89 19.43
N THR A 43 7.73 -27.46 20.42
CA THR A 43 7.24 -27.16 21.78
C THR A 43 7.77 -25.79 22.24
N ASN A 44 7.19 -25.25 23.32
CA ASN A 44 7.58 -23.96 23.91
C ASN A 44 7.56 -22.79 22.89
N ASN A 45 6.64 -22.84 21.96
CA ASN A 45 6.47 -21.82 20.93
C ASN A 45 6.06 -20.49 21.55
N ARG A 46 6.85 -19.46 21.31
CA ARG A 46 6.57 -18.13 21.85
C ARG A 46 7.21 -17.03 21.03
N GLN A 47 6.59 -15.87 21.05
CA GLN A 47 7.21 -14.64 20.62
C GLN A 47 8.24 -14.19 21.68
N VAL A 48 9.47 -14.00 21.28
CA VAL A 48 10.56 -13.59 22.19
C VAL A 48 10.90 -12.11 22.07
N SER A 49 10.58 -11.51 20.94
CA SER A 49 10.81 -10.08 20.71
C SER A 49 9.81 -9.51 19.72
N ARG A 50 9.42 -8.26 19.94
CA ARG A 50 8.76 -7.40 18.97
C ARG A 50 9.27 -5.99 19.14
N ASP A 51 9.97 -5.50 18.12
CA ASP A 51 10.39 -4.12 18.04
C ASP A 51 9.79 -3.52 16.76
N LYS A 52 8.82 -2.60 16.94
CA LYS A 52 8.00 -2.06 15.85
C LYS A 52 7.40 -3.19 14.98
N ASN A 53 7.90 -3.32 13.77
CA ASN A 53 7.44 -4.28 12.79
C ASN A 53 8.34 -5.52 12.68
N LEU A 54 9.41 -5.60 13.48
CA LEU A 54 10.29 -6.75 13.53
C LEU A 54 9.84 -7.69 14.65
N VAL A 55 9.49 -8.92 14.30
CA VAL A 55 8.95 -9.91 15.24
C VAL A 55 9.80 -11.17 15.18
N VAL A 56 10.19 -11.66 16.35
CA VAL A 56 10.97 -12.88 16.50
C VAL A 56 10.19 -13.90 17.31
N TRP A 57 10.05 -15.09 16.76
CA TRP A 57 9.49 -16.24 17.43
C TRP A 57 10.52 -17.34 17.57
N THR A 58 10.43 -18.12 18.64
CA THR A 58 11.22 -19.34 18.84
C THR A 58 10.35 -20.50 19.25
N ALA A 59 10.85 -21.70 18.97
CA ALA A 59 10.27 -22.95 19.46
C ALA A 59 11.38 -24.00 19.65
N ASP A 60 11.15 -24.97 20.50
CA ASP A 60 12.10 -26.05 20.75
C ASP A 60 11.93 -27.17 19.71
N VAL A 61 13.06 -27.72 19.25
CA VAL A 61 13.11 -28.93 18.46
C VAL A 61 12.97 -30.13 19.38
N PRO A 62 12.02 -31.04 19.16
CA PRO A 62 11.82 -32.21 20.04
C PRO A 62 13.09 -33.05 20.18
N LYS A 63 13.43 -33.41 21.41
CA LYS A 63 14.59 -34.26 21.75
C LYS A 63 15.95 -33.67 21.27
N SER A 64 16.04 -32.37 21.12
CA SER A 64 17.26 -31.66 20.74
C SER A 64 17.45 -30.41 21.61
N LYS A 65 18.68 -29.87 21.65
CA LYS A 65 18.98 -28.54 22.19
C LYS A 65 18.79 -27.42 21.17
N ASP A 66 18.48 -27.78 19.93
CA ASP A 66 18.27 -26.84 18.85
C ASP A 66 16.93 -26.09 18.98
N LYS A 67 16.84 -24.97 18.30
CA LYS A 67 15.66 -24.12 18.27
C LYS A 67 15.23 -23.85 16.84
N TYR A 68 13.92 -23.84 16.62
CA TYR A 68 13.35 -23.15 15.47
C TYR A 68 13.33 -21.65 15.78
N VAL A 69 13.71 -20.84 14.80
CA VAL A 69 13.64 -19.37 14.88
C VAL A 69 12.93 -18.86 13.65
N ALA A 70 11.90 -18.05 13.86
CA ALA A 70 11.20 -17.36 12.78
C ALA A 70 11.35 -15.85 12.95
N LEU A 71 11.83 -15.20 11.91
CA LEU A 71 12.03 -13.77 11.83
C LEU A 71 11.00 -13.19 10.86
N PHE A 72 10.18 -12.26 11.33
CA PHE A 72 9.19 -11.59 10.51
C PHE A 72 9.50 -10.11 10.45
N ASN A 73 9.55 -9.58 9.24
CA ASN A 73 9.44 -8.17 8.98
C ASN A 73 7.98 -7.90 8.57
N ALA A 74 7.18 -7.38 9.50
CA ALA A 74 5.81 -6.99 9.27
C ALA A 74 5.68 -5.54 8.78
N GLN A 75 6.79 -4.94 8.37
CA GLN A 75 6.79 -3.59 7.81
C GLN A 75 5.95 -3.57 6.53
N SER A 76 4.96 -2.69 6.51
CA SER A 76 4.21 -2.41 5.29
C SER A 76 5.09 -1.66 4.28
N LYS A 77 4.81 -1.83 3.01
CA LYS A 77 5.40 -0.94 2.00
C LYS A 77 4.97 0.49 2.36
N GLY A 78 5.94 1.39 2.54
CA GLY A 78 5.67 2.78 2.89
C GLY A 78 5.80 3.13 4.38
N ASP A 79 6.02 2.17 5.29
CA ASP A 79 6.26 2.46 6.72
C ASP A 79 7.53 3.32 6.96
N ASP A 80 8.41 3.42 5.98
CA ASP A 80 9.58 4.31 5.96
C ASP A 80 9.22 5.74 5.53
N ILE A 81 7.97 5.97 5.11
CA ILE A 81 7.51 7.28 4.67
C ILE A 81 6.99 8.06 5.87
N ASN A 82 7.71 9.12 6.24
CA ASN A 82 7.26 10.02 7.30
C ASN A 82 6.37 11.13 6.73
N PHE A 83 5.07 10.94 6.79
CA PHE A 83 4.09 11.90 6.28
C PHE A 83 4.10 13.25 7.00
N ASN A 84 4.71 13.35 8.18
CA ASN A 84 4.88 14.64 8.89
C ASN A 84 5.90 15.54 8.16
N ASN A 85 6.73 14.98 7.30
CA ASN A 85 7.70 15.72 6.49
C ASN A 85 7.16 16.02 5.09
N ALA A 86 5.85 15.96 4.88
CA ALA A 86 5.24 16.26 3.58
C ALA A 86 5.62 17.67 3.10
N ASN A 87 5.98 17.78 1.81
CA ASN A 87 6.22 19.06 1.17
C ASN A 87 4.91 19.84 0.97
N TYR A 88 3.80 19.11 0.91
CA TYR A 88 2.46 19.65 0.84
C TYR A 88 1.46 18.75 1.56
N ALA A 89 0.55 19.36 2.31
CA ALA A 89 -0.65 18.71 2.83
C ALA A 89 -1.84 19.67 2.66
N SER A 90 -2.94 19.18 2.10
CA SER A 90 -4.15 19.98 1.93
C SER A 90 -4.84 20.22 3.29
N PRO A 91 -5.74 21.21 3.38
CA PRO A 91 -6.81 21.15 4.35
C PRO A 91 -7.63 19.86 4.20
N VAL A 92 -8.51 19.57 5.14
CA VAL A 92 -9.51 18.51 4.99
C VAL A 92 -10.44 18.88 3.83
N ILE A 93 -10.54 17.99 2.86
CA ILE A 93 -11.42 18.10 1.69
C ILE A 93 -12.61 17.17 1.91
N ALA A 94 -13.81 17.71 1.90
CA ALA A 94 -15.05 16.93 2.05
C ALA A 94 -15.60 16.48 0.69
N GLY A 95 -16.50 15.51 0.70
CA GLY A 95 -17.15 14.94 -0.50
C GLY A 95 -17.88 15.95 -1.38
N ASN A 96 -18.74 15.47 -2.26
CA ASN A 96 -19.52 16.26 -3.20
C ASN A 96 -18.68 16.97 -4.30
N GLY A 97 -17.68 16.25 -4.83
CA GLY A 97 -16.85 16.76 -5.91
C GLY A 97 -15.87 17.85 -5.51
N SER A 98 -15.65 18.06 -4.22
CA SER A 98 -14.65 19.01 -3.73
C SER A 98 -13.25 18.62 -4.15
N SER A 99 -12.46 19.62 -4.52
CA SER A 99 -11.14 19.41 -5.09
C SER A 99 -10.12 20.44 -4.61
N GLN A 100 -8.84 20.09 -4.69
CA GLN A 100 -7.71 20.92 -4.30
C GLN A 100 -6.64 20.86 -5.39
N LYS A 101 -6.31 22.03 -5.95
CA LYS A 101 -5.13 22.16 -6.81
C LYS A 101 -3.86 22.11 -5.98
N ILE A 102 -2.88 21.38 -6.49
CA ILE A 102 -1.60 21.13 -5.84
C ILE A 102 -0.50 21.42 -6.84
N GLU A 103 0.46 22.24 -6.43
CA GLU A 103 1.66 22.54 -7.20
C GLU A 103 2.84 22.60 -6.23
N ILE A 104 3.90 21.83 -6.52
CA ILE A 104 5.11 21.78 -5.70
C ILE A 104 6.37 21.72 -6.58
N SER A 105 7.50 22.17 -6.02
CA SER A 105 8.80 21.91 -6.62
C SER A 105 9.22 20.46 -6.38
N VAL A 106 9.78 19.83 -7.42
CA VAL A 106 10.37 18.48 -7.35
C VAL A 106 11.88 18.51 -7.69
N LYS A 107 12.47 19.71 -7.78
CA LYS A 107 13.91 19.87 -7.98
C LYS A 107 14.67 19.10 -6.91
N GLU A 108 15.72 18.40 -7.33
CA GLU A 108 16.59 17.62 -6.44
C GLU A 108 15.92 16.42 -5.78
N GLY A 109 14.62 16.21 -5.99
CA GLY A 109 13.89 15.03 -5.50
C GLY A 109 14.31 13.77 -6.26
N LYS A 110 14.42 12.66 -5.54
CA LYS A 110 14.67 11.34 -6.14
C LYS A 110 13.41 10.49 -6.22
N ARG A 111 12.40 10.83 -5.43
CA ARG A 111 11.11 10.15 -5.38
C ARG A 111 9.98 11.17 -5.23
N LEU A 112 8.81 10.81 -5.71
CA LEU A 112 7.56 11.52 -5.48
C LEU A 112 6.58 10.57 -4.82
N VAL A 113 6.04 10.96 -3.68
CA VAL A 113 5.04 10.19 -2.95
C VAL A 113 3.75 10.99 -2.89
N LEU A 114 2.71 10.45 -3.48
CA LEU A 114 1.34 10.94 -3.33
C LEU A 114 0.68 10.10 -2.23
N PHE A 115 0.06 10.73 -1.26
CA PHE A 115 -0.67 10.01 -0.22
C PHE A 115 -2.01 10.67 0.08
N VAL A 116 -2.95 9.85 0.52
CA VAL A 116 -4.26 10.31 0.97
C VAL A 116 -4.50 9.75 2.36
N LYS A 117 -4.88 10.60 3.28
CA LYS A 117 -5.30 10.22 4.63
C LYS A 117 -6.78 10.49 4.82
N ASP A 118 -7.39 9.74 5.72
CA ASP A 118 -8.70 10.07 6.28
C ASP A 118 -8.68 11.48 6.90
N GLY A 119 -9.76 12.23 6.70
CA GLY A 119 -9.93 13.58 7.23
C GLY A 119 -10.35 13.65 8.69
N GLY A 120 -10.57 12.50 9.34
CA GLY A 120 -10.88 12.38 10.76
C GLY A 120 -12.28 11.85 11.08
N ASP A 121 -13.05 11.43 10.08
CA ASP A 121 -14.39 10.83 10.24
C ASP A 121 -14.42 9.31 9.96
N GLY A 122 -13.25 8.72 9.73
CA GLY A 122 -13.07 7.34 9.31
C GLY A 122 -13.05 7.19 7.80
N ASN A 123 -12.39 6.16 7.30
CA ASN A 123 -12.10 5.99 5.88
C ASN A 123 -13.31 5.56 5.01
N GLY A 124 -14.51 5.58 5.54
CA GLY A 124 -15.72 5.24 4.78
C GLY A 124 -16.04 6.29 3.70
N TRP A 125 -16.20 5.87 2.43
CA TRP A 125 -16.54 6.73 1.30
C TRP A 125 -15.40 7.63 0.79
N ASP A 126 -14.19 7.41 1.20
CA ASP A 126 -13.00 8.20 0.83
C ASP A 126 -12.45 7.83 -0.54
N ASN A 127 -13.34 7.65 -1.52
CA ASN A 127 -12.94 7.44 -2.90
C ASN A 127 -12.41 8.75 -3.48
N VAL A 128 -11.21 8.74 -3.97
CA VAL A 128 -10.52 9.94 -4.46
C VAL A 128 -9.84 9.70 -5.80
N ALA A 129 -9.50 10.79 -6.46
CA ALA A 129 -8.66 10.77 -7.64
C ALA A 129 -7.60 11.89 -7.60
N TRP A 130 -6.43 11.57 -8.10
CA TRP A 130 -5.39 12.52 -8.49
C TRP A 130 -5.59 12.82 -9.98
N LEU A 131 -6.15 13.99 -10.30
CA LEU A 131 -6.48 14.38 -11.66
C LEU A 131 -5.30 15.07 -12.32
N GLU A 132 -5.03 14.71 -13.59
CA GLU A 132 -3.96 15.26 -14.44
C GLU A 132 -2.60 15.37 -13.71
N PRO A 133 -2.12 14.34 -13.01
CA PRO A 133 -0.88 14.39 -12.25
C PRO A 133 0.31 14.49 -13.22
N THR A 134 0.95 15.66 -13.28
CA THR A 134 1.93 16.00 -14.33
C THR A 134 3.21 16.58 -13.75
N LEU A 135 4.34 16.06 -14.20
CA LEU A 135 5.67 16.64 -13.99
C LEU A 135 5.98 17.63 -15.12
N HIS A 136 6.54 18.79 -14.77
CA HIS A 136 6.91 19.84 -15.71
C HIS A 136 8.40 20.15 -15.63
N GLY A 137 9.04 20.37 -16.76
CA GLY A 137 10.46 20.70 -16.82
C GLY A 137 10.96 21.03 -18.22
N PRO A 138 12.26 21.29 -18.36
CA PRO A 138 12.86 21.63 -19.68
C PRO A 138 12.67 20.55 -20.76
N LYS A 139 12.40 19.31 -20.38
CA LYS A 139 12.13 18.21 -21.31
C LYS A 139 10.67 18.14 -21.76
N GLY A 140 9.83 19.08 -21.32
CA GLY A 140 8.39 19.07 -21.53
C GLY A 140 7.62 18.47 -20.36
N ASP A 141 6.35 18.19 -20.57
CA ASP A 141 5.45 17.63 -19.59
C ASP A 141 5.45 16.10 -19.63
N LEU A 142 5.36 15.47 -18.44
CA LEU A 142 5.26 14.03 -18.30
C LEU A 142 4.15 13.68 -17.31
N LYS A 143 3.12 12.98 -17.78
CA LYS A 143 2.02 12.53 -16.92
C LYS A 143 2.45 11.34 -16.07
N LEU A 144 2.11 11.34 -14.78
CA LEU A 144 2.37 10.18 -13.92
C LEU A 144 1.57 8.94 -14.34
N THR A 145 0.47 9.13 -15.06
CA THR A 145 -0.31 8.02 -15.63
C THR A 145 0.45 7.23 -16.71
N ASP A 146 1.50 7.82 -17.27
CA ASP A 146 2.36 7.17 -18.27
C ASP A 146 3.60 6.52 -17.63
N LEU A 147 3.78 6.72 -16.33
CA LEU A 147 4.87 6.15 -15.56
C LEU A 147 4.41 4.94 -14.74
N LYS A 148 5.33 4.01 -14.51
CA LYS A 148 5.09 2.90 -13.59
C LYS A 148 5.48 3.32 -12.17
N TRP A 149 4.55 3.27 -11.23
CA TRP A 149 4.87 3.43 -9.81
C TRP A 149 5.75 2.30 -9.27
N LYS A 150 6.56 2.60 -8.27
CA LYS A 150 7.35 1.60 -7.52
C LYS A 150 6.49 0.91 -6.47
N MET A 151 5.50 1.63 -5.95
CA MET A 151 4.56 1.15 -4.96
C MET A 151 3.23 1.88 -5.12
N ALA A 152 2.14 1.16 -4.95
CA ALA A 152 0.82 1.74 -4.75
C ALA A 152 0.05 0.91 -3.72
N THR A 153 -0.67 1.59 -2.84
CA THR A 153 -1.61 1.01 -1.87
C THR A 153 -2.94 1.74 -1.96
N SER A 154 -4.01 1.07 -1.57
CA SER A 154 -5.34 1.65 -1.43
C SER A 154 -5.98 1.09 -0.18
N GLY A 155 -6.66 1.91 0.60
CA GLY A 155 -7.34 1.46 1.82
C GLY A 155 -8.54 0.56 1.53
N TRP A 156 -9.15 0.73 0.36
CA TRP A 156 -10.18 -0.13 -0.20
C TRP A 156 -10.09 -0.13 -1.72
N GLY A 157 -10.52 -1.23 -2.37
CA GLY A 157 -10.39 -1.38 -3.82
C GLY A 157 -8.93 -1.40 -4.26
N GLU A 158 -8.65 -0.76 -5.40
CA GLU A 158 -7.31 -0.73 -6.00
C GLU A 158 -6.90 0.68 -6.41
N THR A 159 -5.60 0.93 -6.47
CA THR A 159 -5.07 2.14 -7.13
C THR A 159 -4.98 1.89 -8.63
N LEU A 160 -5.73 2.66 -9.42
CA LEU A 160 -5.91 2.42 -10.85
C LEU A 160 -5.70 3.69 -11.69
N ILE A 161 -5.11 3.51 -12.88
CA ILE A 161 -4.94 4.59 -13.86
C ILE A 161 -6.23 4.78 -14.66
N ASN A 162 -6.70 6.03 -14.79
CA ASN A 162 -7.90 6.45 -15.52
C ASN A 162 -9.19 5.74 -15.08
N ARG A 163 -9.17 5.23 -13.85
CA ARG A 163 -10.30 4.55 -13.20
C ARG A 163 -10.40 4.96 -11.74
N THR A 164 -11.58 4.80 -11.18
CA THR A 164 -11.83 4.90 -9.75
C THR A 164 -11.30 3.66 -9.02
N CYS A 165 -11.17 3.71 -7.70
CA CYS A 165 -10.68 2.57 -6.90
C CYS A 165 -11.58 1.32 -6.97
N ASP A 166 -12.84 1.47 -7.36
CA ASP A 166 -13.81 0.39 -7.62
C ASP A 166 -13.89 -0.02 -9.10
N ASN A 167 -12.86 0.34 -9.87
CA ASN A 167 -12.63 -0.07 -11.26
C ASN A 167 -13.67 0.45 -12.28
N LYS A 168 -14.33 1.58 -12.01
CA LYS A 168 -15.14 2.30 -12.98
C LYS A 168 -14.34 3.31 -13.77
N PRO A 169 -14.73 3.72 -14.98
CA PRO A 169 -14.08 4.83 -15.68
C PRO A 169 -14.06 6.09 -14.82
N LEU A 170 -12.93 6.81 -14.84
CA LEU A 170 -12.81 8.10 -14.15
C LEU A 170 -13.48 9.18 -15.00
N ILE A 171 -14.71 9.54 -14.61
CA ILE A 171 -15.53 10.52 -15.32
C ILE A 171 -15.85 11.67 -14.37
N ILE A 172 -15.56 12.91 -14.78
CA ILE A 172 -15.87 14.14 -14.05
C ILE A 172 -16.65 15.06 -14.98
N ASN A 173 -17.83 15.51 -14.55
CA ASN A 173 -18.74 16.33 -15.35
C ASN A 173 -19.03 15.71 -16.74
N ASP A 174 -19.35 14.43 -16.77
CA ASP A 174 -19.62 13.62 -17.97
C ASP A 174 -18.47 13.51 -18.97
N GLN A 175 -17.27 13.87 -18.57
CA GLN A 175 -16.06 13.74 -19.39
C GLN A 175 -15.08 12.75 -18.77
N ALA A 176 -14.48 11.90 -19.61
CA ALA A 176 -13.37 11.05 -19.18
C ALA A 176 -12.14 11.91 -18.93
N VAL A 177 -11.54 11.76 -17.77
CA VAL A 177 -10.35 12.51 -17.35
C VAL A 177 -9.17 11.58 -17.08
N SER A 178 -7.98 12.09 -17.36
CA SER A 178 -6.75 11.40 -17.00
C SER A 178 -6.49 11.54 -15.50
N GLY A 179 -6.13 10.44 -14.82
CA GLY A 179 -5.86 10.51 -13.40
C GLY A 179 -5.59 9.15 -12.78
N ILE A 180 -5.46 9.14 -11.46
CA ILE A 180 -5.20 7.95 -10.67
C ILE A 180 -6.24 7.90 -9.56
N GLY A 181 -7.15 6.92 -9.66
CA GLY A 181 -8.14 6.69 -8.60
C GLY A 181 -7.57 5.80 -7.50
N THR A 182 -7.93 6.11 -6.26
CA THR A 182 -7.52 5.36 -5.06
C THR A 182 -8.52 5.61 -3.93
N HIS A 183 -8.25 5.05 -2.75
CA HIS A 183 -9.08 5.23 -1.55
C HIS A 183 -8.18 5.51 -0.35
N SER A 184 -8.61 6.35 0.61
CA SER A 184 -7.85 6.52 1.84
C SER A 184 -7.84 5.21 2.67
N GLU A 185 -6.79 4.85 3.35
CA GLU A 185 -5.50 5.50 3.31
C GLU A 185 -4.67 4.93 2.17
N SER A 186 -4.09 5.78 1.35
CA SER A 186 -3.32 5.33 0.21
C SER A 186 -1.96 6.00 0.10
N VAL A 187 -1.04 5.30 -0.54
CA VAL A 187 0.30 5.79 -0.85
C VAL A 187 0.66 5.32 -2.25
N ILE A 188 1.11 6.25 -3.09
CA ILE A 188 1.61 5.96 -4.43
C ILE A 188 3.01 6.56 -4.54
N MET A 189 4.02 5.76 -4.80
CA MET A 189 5.40 6.20 -4.89
C MET A 189 5.98 6.00 -6.28
N TYR A 190 6.54 7.06 -6.81
CA TYR A 190 7.30 7.07 -8.06
C TYR A 190 8.78 7.36 -7.78
N GLU A 191 9.65 6.80 -8.59
CA GLU A 191 11.00 7.30 -8.78
C GLU A 191 10.94 8.49 -9.71
N LEU A 192 11.49 9.63 -9.30
CA LEU A 192 11.48 10.84 -10.12
C LEU A 192 12.52 10.73 -11.22
N PRO A 193 12.14 10.87 -12.49
CA PRO A 193 13.10 11.01 -13.56
C PRO A 193 13.79 12.37 -13.50
N GLU A 194 15.04 12.43 -13.89
CA GLU A 194 15.81 13.68 -13.92
C GLU A 194 15.29 14.67 -14.96
N GLY A 195 15.37 15.96 -14.66
CA GLY A 195 15.05 17.06 -15.58
C GLY A 195 13.62 17.55 -15.46
N TYR A 196 12.99 17.35 -14.31
CA TYR A 196 11.70 17.96 -13.97
C TYR A 196 11.85 18.89 -12.76
N ASP A 197 11.16 20.03 -12.81
CA ASP A 197 11.29 21.12 -11.84
C ASP A 197 10.09 21.22 -10.90
N SER A 198 8.89 20.91 -11.42
CA SER A 198 7.65 21.00 -10.65
C SER A 198 6.69 19.85 -10.97
N PHE A 199 5.77 19.65 -10.05
CA PHE A 199 4.67 18.69 -10.15
C PHE A 199 3.36 19.42 -9.90
N THR A 200 2.36 19.18 -10.75
CA THR A 200 1.00 19.68 -10.59
C THR A 200 -0.03 18.56 -10.64
N THR A 201 -1.11 18.72 -9.91
CA THR A 201 -2.28 17.83 -9.94
C THR A 201 -3.49 18.50 -9.30
N THR A 202 -4.66 17.88 -9.43
CA THR A 202 -5.82 18.22 -8.63
C THR A 202 -6.28 16.98 -7.87
N GLY A 203 -6.20 17.03 -6.53
CA GLY A 203 -6.81 16.03 -5.67
C GLY A 203 -8.32 16.26 -5.58
N MET A 204 -9.13 15.21 -5.77
CA MET A 204 -10.59 15.32 -5.77
C MET A 204 -11.23 14.15 -5.04
N VAL A 205 -12.26 14.43 -4.19
CA VAL A 205 -13.14 13.40 -3.64
C VAL A 205 -14.19 13.07 -4.71
N THR A 206 -14.28 11.80 -5.09
CA THR A 206 -15.15 11.35 -6.21
C THR A 206 -16.52 10.84 -5.77
N GLN A 207 -16.81 10.92 -4.47
CA GLN A 207 -18.10 10.53 -3.86
C GLN A 207 -18.77 11.75 -3.20
N ASP A 208 -20.06 11.60 -2.89
CA ASP A 208 -20.84 12.64 -2.21
C ASP A 208 -20.48 12.80 -0.72
N ARG A 209 -19.72 11.88 -0.17
CA ARG A 209 -19.35 11.75 1.25
C ARG A 209 -17.87 11.47 1.38
N GLY A 210 -17.43 11.37 2.64
CA GLY A 210 -16.05 11.14 3.02
C GLY A 210 -15.25 12.43 3.16
N THR A 211 -14.20 12.39 3.95
CA THR A 211 -13.29 13.52 4.17
C THR A 211 -11.85 13.05 4.08
N VAL A 212 -11.03 13.78 3.35
CA VAL A 212 -9.63 13.36 3.11
C VAL A 212 -8.65 14.51 3.22
N VAL A 213 -7.40 14.16 3.42
CA VAL A 213 -6.24 15.05 3.27
C VAL A 213 -5.36 14.50 2.17
N PHE A 214 -5.13 15.29 1.12
CA PHE A 214 -4.15 15.00 0.09
C PHE A 214 -2.77 15.48 0.52
N GLY A 215 -1.75 14.67 0.33
CA GLY A 215 -0.40 15.07 0.64
C GLY A 215 0.61 14.61 -0.40
N VAL A 216 1.68 15.39 -0.51
CA VAL A 216 2.79 15.13 -1.42
C VAL A 216 4.10 15.26 -0.68
N LEU A 217 5.01 14.29 -0.89
CA LEU A 217 6.36 14.27 -0.35
C LEU A 217 7.35 14.00 -1.50
N VAL A 218 8.45 14.73 -1.49
CA VAL A 218 9.55 14.65 -2.47
C VAL A 218 10.82 14.20 -1.80
#